data_a6cb9dcef14c9cbab811811bf8556d0a
#
_entry.id   a6cb9dcef14c9cbab811811bf8556d0a
#
_cell.length_a   1.000
_cell.length_b   1.000
_cell.length_c   1.000
_cell.angle_alpha   90.00
_cell.angle_beta   90.00
_cell.angle_gamma   90.00
#
_symmetry.space_group_name_H-M   'P 1'
#
loop_
_entity.id
_entity.type
_entity.pdbx_description
1 polymer ?
#
loop_
_entity_poly.entity_id
_entity_poly.type
_entity_poly.pdbx_seq_one_letter_code
_entity_poly.pdbx_strand_id
1 'polypeptide(L)'
;MANVAIVESGAVVYRGSLPKNWKNTSGLHNSKDDWDALAELGIYLLEEVTPSYDSDTERLDGWTEDIQADKVVLTYTKRSLTSDELTANAASAATAYKHKRASEYPDIVDQLDDIYHNGIDAWKATIKVTKDKYPKP
;
A
#
# COMPACT_ATOMS: atom_id res chain seq x y z
N MET A 1 9.25 -4.85 -15.25
CA MET A 1 10.49 -5.61 -15.12
C MET A 1 10.36 -6.54 -13.92
N ALA A 2 10.76 -7.79 -14.03
CA ALA A 2 10.73 -8.72 -12.91
C ALA A 2 11.70 -8.26 -11.81
N ASN A 3 11.31 -8.40 -10.55
CA ASN A 3 12.21 -8.20 -9.42
C ASN A 3 13.16 -9.40 -9.30
N VAL A 4 14.35 -9.12 -8.80
CA VAL A 4 15.40 -10.11 -8.58
C VAL A 4 15.81 -10.15 -7.12
N ALA A 5 16.28 -11.31 -6.67
CA ALA A 5 17.02 -11.48 -5.44
C ALA A 5 18.45 -11.88 -5.77
N ILE A 6 19.41 -11.32 -5.05
CA ILE A 6 20.80 -11.72 -5.15
C ILE A 6 21.19 -12.48 -3.91
N VAL A 7 21.74 -13.68 -4.10
CA VAL A 7 22.12 -14.59 -3.04
C VAL A 7 23.65 -14.72 -2.97
N GLU A 8 24.21 -14.49 -1.81
CA GLU A 8 25.62 -14.73 -1.51
C GLU A 8 25.74 -15.57 -0.24
N SER A 9 26.58 -16.58 -0.31
CA SER A 9 26.83 -17.49 0.85
C SER A 9 25.55 -18.06 1.47
N GLY A 10 24.51 -18.32 0.65
CA GLY A 10 23.24 -18.88 1.09
C GLY A 10 22.28 -17.88 1.75
N ALA A 11 22.55 -16.60 1.65
CA ALA A 11 21.69 -15.55 2.17
C ALA A 11 21.31 -14.53 1.08
N VAL A 12 20.12 -13.99 1.13
CA VAL A 12 19.68 -12.91 0.23
C VAL A 12 20.30 -11.58 0.67
N VAL A 13 21.13 -11.00 -0.18
CA VAL A 13 21.85 -9.73 0.08
C VAL A 13 21.22 -8.54 -0.62
N TYR A 14 20.40 -8.76 -1.63
CA TYR A 14 19.71 -7.70 -2.36
C TYR A 14 18.34 -8.19 -2.87
N ARG A 15 17.38 -7.27 -2.90
CA ARG A 15 16.04 -7.46 -3.49
C ARG A 15 15.64 -6.19 -4.26
N GLY A 16 15.11 -6.36 -5.43
CA GLY A 16 14.62 -5.25 -6.23
C GLY A 16 14.81 -5.45 -7.72
N SER A 17 14.87 -4.36 -8.46
CA SER A 17 15.12 -4.40 -9.91
C SER A 17 16.51 -4.93 -10.23
N LEU A 18 16.66 -5.59 -11.38
CA LEU A 18 17.96 -6.08 -11.83
C LEU A 18 18.99 -4.93 -11.88
N PRO A 19 20.09 -5.00 -11.12
CA PRO A 19 21.10 -3.97 -11.14
C PRO A 19 21.80 -3.91 -12.51
N LYS A 20 22.27 -2.74 -12.89
CA LYS A 20 23.03 -2.58 -14.15
C LYS A 20 24.36 -3.31 -14.12
N ASN A 21 24.97 -3.37 -12.93
CA ASN A 21 26.28 -3.99 -12.69
C ASN A 21 26.23 -4.78 -11.39
N TRP A 22 26.89 -5.92 -11.37
CA TRP A 22 27.07 -6.73 -10.17
C TRP A 22 28.44 -7.39 -10.18
N LYS A 23 29.19 -7.25 -9.07
CA LYS A 23 30.60 -7.68 -9.00
C LYS A 23 31.40 -7.06 -10.17
N ASN A 24 32.09 -7.89 -10.92
CA ASN A 24 32.90 -7.46 -12.09
C ASN A 24 32.12 -7.53 -13.41
N THR A 25 30.80 -7.74 -13.35
CA THR A 25 29.96 -7.88 -14.55
C THR A 25 29.12 -6.62 -14.72
N SER A 26 29.18 -6.03 -15.91
CA SER A 26 28.39 -4.87 -16.31
C SER A 26 27.39 -5.24 -17.41
N GLY A 27 26.36 -4.41 -17.59
CA GLY A 27 25.40 -4.60 -18.66
C GLY A 27 24.41 -5.73 -18.43
N LEU A 28 24.13 -6.10 -17.16
CA LEU A 28 23.21 -7.18 -16.79
C LEU A 28 21.80 -7.01 -17.37
N HIS A 29 21.39 -5.77 -17.68
CA HIS A 29 20.10 -5.51 -18.33
C HIS A 29 19.98 -6.13 -19.73
N ASN A 30 21.09 -6.46 -20.38
CA ASN A 30 21.10 -7.18 -21.66
C ASN A 30 20.84 -8.68 -21.48
N SER A 31 21.08 -9.21 -20.27
CA SER A 31 20.88 -10.62 -19.92
C SER A 31 19.62 -10.81 -19.07
N LYS A 32 18.70 -9.87 -19.06
CA LYS A 32 17.49 -9.86 -18.21
C LYS A 32 16.57 -11.09 -18.36
N ASP A 33 16.68 -11.79 -19.49
CA ASP A 33 15.88 -12.98 -19.81
C ASP A 33 16.73 -14.27 -19.81
N ASP A 34 18.03 -14.16 -19.54
CA ASP A 34 18.98 -15.28 -19.44
C ASP A 34 19.20 -15.64 -17.96
N TRP A 35 18.26 -16.40 -17.43
CA TRP A 35 18.26 -16.76 -16.02
C TRP A 35 19.39 -17.72 -15.64
N ASP A 36 19.90 -18.52 -16.59
CA ASP A 36 21.03 -19.41 -16.33
C ASP A 36 22.31 -18.60 -16.11
N ALA A 37 22.58 -17.63 -16.97
CA ALA A 37 23.72 -16.72 -16.80
C ALA A 37 23.60 -15.85 -15.56
N LEU A 38 22.39 -15.41 -15.21
CA LEU A 38 22.14 -14.64 -13.98
C LEU A 38 22.34 -15.49 -12.73
N ALA A 39 21.93 -16.76 -12.75
CA ALA A 39 22.10 -17.68 -11.62
C ALA A 39 23.57 -17.96 -11.31
N GLU A 40 24.46 -18.01 -12.32
CA GLU A 40 25.91 -18.11 -12.12
C GLU A 40 26.49 -16.93 -11.29
N LEU A 41 25.83 -15.78 -11.36
CA LEU A 41 26.19 -14.58 -10.61
C LEU A 41 25.47 -14.52 -9.23
N GLY A 42 24.65 -15.52 -8.90
CA GLY A 42 23.84 -15.55 -7.72
C GLY A 42 22.56 -14.69 -7.82
N ILE A 43 22.13 -14.35 -9.04
CA ILE A 43 20.96 -13.50 -9.30
C ILE A 43 19.80 -14.41 -9.71
N TYR A 44 18.73 -14.40 -8.94
CA TYR A 44 17.56 -15.24 -9.15
C TYR A 44 16.28 -14.40 -9.32
N LEU A 45 15.29 -14.97 -9.98
CA LEU A 45 13.95 -14.38 -10.02
C LEU A 45 13.40 -14.27 -8.60
N LEU A 46 12.89 -13.11 -8.23
CA LEU A 46 12.18 -12.91 -6.96
C LEU A 46 10.67 -13.07 -7.20
N GLU A 47 10.10 -14.08 -6.58
CA GLU A 47 8.66 -14.30 -6.51
C GLU A 47 8.13 -13.85 -5.15
N GLU A 48 7.17 -12.94 -5.15
CA GLU A 48 6.55 -12.41 -3.94
C GLU A 48 5.17 -13.04 -3.75
N VAL A 49 4.97 -13.69 -2.62
CA VAL A 49 3.70 -14.31 -2.22
C VAL A 49 3.11 -13.54 -1.07
N THR A 50 1.96 -12.92 -1.31
CA THR A 50 1.20 -12.20 -0.29
C THR A 50 -0.02 -13.03 0.10
N PRO A 51 -0.18 -13.41 1.38
CA PRO A 51 -1.37 -14.11 1.84
C PRO A 51 -2.59 -13.19 1.77
N SER A 52 -3.76 -13.77 1.56
CA SER A 52 -5.01 -13.05 1.76
C SER A 52 -5.15 -12.68 3.24
N TYR A 53 -5.46 -11.43 3.53
CA TYR A 53 -5.67 -10.94 4.90
C TYR A 53 -6.79 -9.89 4.93
N ASP A 54 -7.43 -9.77 6.08
CA ASP A 54 -8.45 -8.76 6.34
C ASP A 54 -7.79 -7.53 6.98
N SER A 55 -7.71 -6.44 6.24
CA SER A 55 -7.07 -5.20 6.70
C SER A 55 -7.71 -4.57 7.94
N ASP A 56 -8.96 -4.94 8.27
CA ASP A 56 -9.66 -4.43 9.45
C ASP A 56 -9.22 -5.14 10.74
N THR A 57 -8.73 -6.38 10.61
CA THR A 57 -8.38 -7.25 11.73
C THR A 57 -6.96 -7.79 11.69
N GLU A 58 -6.31 -7.74 10.53
CA GLU A 58 -4.98 -8.30 10.28
C GLU A 58 -4.08 -7.28 9.56
N ARG A 59 -2.78 -7.50 9.66
CA ARG A 59 -1.76 -6.78 8.86
C ARG A 59 -0.62 -7.71 8.48
N LEU A 60 0.08 -7.35 7.42
CA LEU A 60 1.34 -8.01 7.09
C LEU A 60 2.42 -7.60 8.10
N ASP A 61 3.17 -8.59 8.58
CA ASP A 61 4.21 -8.40 9.58
C ASP A 61 5.36 -9.38 9.36
N GLY A 62 6.37 -8.91 8.63
CA GLY A 62 7.52 -9.72 8.28
C GLY A 62 7.32 -10.57 7.02
N TRP A 63 8.32 -11.38 6.75
CA TRP A 63 8.37 -12.32 5.62
C TRP A 63 9.33 -13.47 5.93
N THR A 64 9.18 -14.54 5.18
CA THR A 64 10.13 -15.63 5.11
C THR A 64 10.68 -15.74 3.70
N GLU A 65 11.90 -16.23 3.56
CA GLU A 65 12.58 -16.42 2.29
C GLU A 65 12.89 -17.89 2.08
N ASP A 66 12.55 -18.39 0.92
CA ASP A 66 12.89 -19.74 0.47
C ASP A 66 13.75 -19.62 -0.81
N ILE A 67 15.03 -19.98 -0.66
CA ILE A 67 16.00 -19.96 -1.76
C ILE A 67 15.92 -21.29 -2.48
N GLN A 68 15.37 -21.28 -3.67
CA GLN A 68 15.23 -22.45 -4.55
C GLN A 68 16.33 -22.46 -5.62
N ALA A 69 16.39 -23.51 -6.41
CA ALA A 69 17.44 -23.68 -7.42
C ALA A 69 17.36 -22.66 -8.57
N ASP A 70 16.15 -22.16 -8.86
CA ASP A 70 15.83 -21.30 -9.99
C ASP A 70 15.27 -19.93 -9.61
N LYS A 71 14.84 -19.78 -8.37
CA LYS A 71 14.19 -18.56 -7.86
C LYS A 71 14.34 -18.41 -6.35
N VAL A 72 14.04 -17.22 -5.87
CA VAL A 72 13.82 -16.94 -4.44
C VAL A 72 12.36 -16.60 -4.23
N VAL A 73 11.70 -17.29 -3.32
CA VAL A 73 10.31 -17.05 -2.94
C VAL A 73 10.27 -16.26 -1.64
N LEU A 74 9.74 -15.06 -1.68
CA LEU A 74 9.49 -14.20 -0.52
C LEU A 74 8.02 -14.34 -0.14
N THR A 75 7.74 -14.96 1.00
CA THR A 75 6.37 -15.11 1.49
C THR A 75 6.15 -14.16 2.65
N TYR A 76 5.22 -13.20 2.46
CA TYR A 76 4.81 -12.31 3.54
C TYR A 76 4.01 -13.08 4.58
N THR A 77 4.26 -12.77 5.84
CA THR A 77 3.51 -13.29 6.98
C THR A 77 2.49 -12.28 7.45
N LYS A 78 1.40 -12.73 8.05
CA LYS A 78 0.36 -11.87 8.60
C LYS A 78 0.19 -12.11 10.09
N ARG A 79 -0.23 -11.09 10.81
CA ARG A 79 -0.66 -11.18 12.20
C ARG A 79 -1.96 -10.43 12.43
N SER A 80 -2.64 -10.76 13.51
CA SER A 80 -3.78 -9.99 13.98
C SER A 80 -3.34 -8.61 14.47
N LEU A 81 -4.20 -7.63 14.29
CA LEU A 81 -4.02 -6.30 14.87
C LEU A 81 -4.05 -6.39 16.41
N THR A 82 -3.24 -5.59 17.06
CA THR A 82 -3.29 -5.43 18.52
C THR A 82 -4.51 -4.63 18.93
N SER A 83 -4.89 -4.71 20.20
CA SER A 83 -6.00 -3.91 20.74
C SER A 83 -5.80 -2.40 20.56
N ASP A 84 -4.56 -1.91 20.64
CA ASP A 84 -4.23 -0.51 20.42
C ASP A 84 -4.39 -0.12 18.94
N GLU A 85 -3.96 -0.97 18.01
CA GLU A 85 -4.15 -0.78 16.57
C GLU A 85 -5.63 -0.78 16.20
N LEU A 86 -6.41 -1.71 16.73
CA LEU A 86 -7.87 -1.76 16.54
C LEU A 86 -8.56 -0.50 17.08
N THR A 87 -8.16 -0.02 18.25
CA THR A 87 -8.68 1.21 18.84
C THR A 87 -8.32 2.43 17.98
N ALA A 88 -7.08 2.53 17.50
CA ALA A 88 -6.65 3.61 16.63
C ALA A 88 -7.39 3.60 15.28
N ASN A 89 -7.61 2.42 14.68
CA ASN A 89 -8.38 2.26 13.45
C ASN A 89 -9.84 2.69 13.65
N ALA A 90 -10.45 2.28 14.74
CA ALA A 90 -11.84 2.67 15.09
C ALA A 90 -11.95 4.19 15.31
N ALA A 91 -11.00 4.82 16.00
CA ALA A 91 -10.95 6.27 16.19
C ALA A 91 -10.77 7.01 14.86
N SER A 92 -9.91 6.51 13.97
CA SER A 92 -9.70 7.06 12.63
C SER A 92 -10.97 6.94 11.78
N ALA A 93 -11.61 5.78 11.77
CA ALA A 93 -12.88 5.56 11.07
C ALA A 93 -13.99 6.47 11.59
N ALA A 94 -14.09 6.63 12.92
CA ALA A 94 -15.08 7.50 13.56
C ALA A 94 -14.93 8.98 13.19
N THR A 95 -13.77 9.43 12.74
CA THR A 95 -13.50 10.81 12.33
C THR A 95 -13.40 11.00 10.81
N ALA A 96 -13.29 9.93 10.04
CA ALA A 96 -13.10 9.98 8.58
C ALA A 96 -14.24 10.75 7.87
N TYR A 97 -15.48 10.64 8.36
CA TYR A 97 -16.62 11.36 7.79
C TYR A 97 -16.44 12.90 7.86
N LYS A 98 -15.72 13.41 8.87
CA LYS A 98 -15.46 14.85 9.03
C LYS A 98 -14.62 15.40 7.87
N HIS A 99 -13.57 14.68 7.50
CA HIS A 99 -12.71 15.05 6.38
C HIS A 99 -13.46 14.98 5.05
N LYS A 100 -14.24 13.92 4.83
CA LYS A 100 -15.06 13.78 3.64
C LYS A 100 -16.09 14.88 3.52
N ARG A 101 -16.78 15.24 4.61
CA ARG A 101 -17.72 16.38 4.65
C ARG A 101 -17.02 17.68 4.36
N ALA A 102 -15.86 17.94 5.01
CA ALA A 102 -15.13 19.20 4.83
C ALA A 102 -14.71 19.44 3.38
N SER A 103 -14.36 18.37 2.64
CA SER A 103 -13.98 18.48 1.22
C SER A 103 -15.15 18.69 0.27
N GLU A 104 -16.38 18.38 0.69
CA GLU A 104 -17.59 18.50 -0.15
C GLU A 104 -18.55 19.63 0.26
N TYR A 105 -18.33 20.25 1.41
CA TYR A 105 -19.10 21.45 1.73
C TYR A 105 -18.78 22.58 0.74
N PRO A 106 -19.79 23.36 0.33
CA PRO A 106 -19.53 24.60 -0.42
C PRO A 106 -18.57 25.52 0.35
N ASP A 107 -17.88 26.40 -0.38
CA ASP A 107 -17.05 27.41 0.27
C ASP A 107 -17.89 28.25 1.24
N ILE A 108 -17.25 28.77 2.29
CA ILE A 108 -17.95 29.55 3.33
C ILE A 108 -18.63 30.79 2.74
N VAL A 109 -18.02 31.41 1.72
CA VAL A 109 -18.60 32.56 1.03
C VAL A 109 -19.89 32.17 0.31
N ASP A 110 -19.85 31.03 -0.43
CA ASP A 110 -21.03 30.54 -1.12
C ASP A 110 -22.15 30.15 -0.15
N GLN A 111 -21.78 29.60 1.03
CA GLN A 111 -22.74 29.29 2.08
C GLN A 111 -23.42 30.55 2.66
N LEU A 112 -22.66 31.61 2.83
CA LEU A 112 -23.20 32.89 3.29
C LEU A 112 -24.14 33.53 2.26
N ASP A 113 -23.77 33.45 0.98
CA ASP A 113 -24.62 33.91 -0.11
C ASP A 113 -25.91 33.12 -0.21
N ASP A 114 -25.83 31.80 -0.04
CA ASP A 114 -27.02 30.93 -0.02
C ASP A 114 -27.98 31.31 1.12
N ILE A 115 -27.46 31.58 2.31
CA ILE A 115 -28.26 32.05 3.44
C ILE A 115 -28.92 33.37 3.12
N TYR A 116 -28.19 34.32 2.52
CA TYR A 116 -28.68 35.65 2.22
C TYR A 116 -29.78 35.61 1.16
N HIS A 117 -29.57 34.86 0.06
CA HIS A 117 -30.51 34.85 -1.06
C HIS A 117 -31.66 33.87 -0.89
N ASN A 118 -31.44 32.72 -0.26
CA ASN A 118 -32.39 31.61 -0.22
C ASN A 118 -32.89 31.30 1.22
N GLY A 119 -32.29 31.91 2.22
CA GLY A 119 -32.64 31.69 3.61
C GLY A 119 -32.00 30.47 4.26
N ILE A 120 -32.13 30.41 5.58
CA ILE A 120 -31.50 29.35 6.41
C ILE A 120 -32.00 27.93 6.07
N ASP A 121 -33.26 27.79 5.71
CA ASP A 121 -33.83 26.45 5.45
C ASP A 121 -33.28 25.86 4.15
N ALA A 122 -33.07 26.71 3.11
CA ALA A 122 -32.44 26.29 1.87
C ALA A 122 -30.95 25.91 2.10
N TRP A 123 -30.21 26.73 2.84
CA TRP A 123 -28.84 26.41 3.24
C TRP A 123 -28.76 25.09 4.04
N LYS A 124 -29.65 24.86 5.00
CA LYS A 124 -29.72 23.58 5.74
C LYS A 124 -29.96 22.40 4.81
N ALA A 125 -30.78 22.55 3.78
CA ALA A 125 -31.03 21.49 2.81
C ALA A 125 -29.74 21.19 1.99
N THR A 126 -29.01 22.21 1.56
CA THR A 126 -27.71 22.08 0.87
C THR A 126 -26.71 21.33 1.74
N ILE A 127 -26.54 21.74 2.99
CA ILE A 127 -25.60 21.09 3.93
C ILE A 127 -26.04 19.66 4.27
N LYS A 128 -27.34 19.41 4.34
CA LYS A 128 -27.90 18.09 4.63
C LYS A 128 -27.49 17.04 3.56
N VAL A 129 -27.41 17.41 2.30
CA VAL A 129 -26.99 16.50 1.21
C VAL A 129 -25.63 15.88 1.52
N THR A 130 -24.64 16.73 1.89
CA THR A 130 -23.30 16.24 2.26
C THR A 130 -23.32 15.41 3.54
N LYS A 131 -24.14 15.80 4.55
CA LYS A 131 -24.25 15.06 5.79
C LYS A 131 -24.90 13.69 5.61
N ASP A 132 -25.88 13.57 4.75
CA ASP A 132 -26.55 12.31 4.44
C ASP A 132 -25.65 11.36 3.63
N LYS A 133 -24.82 11.92 2.76
CA LYS A 133 -23.81 11.16 1.99
C LYS A 133 -22.72 10.57 2.91
N TYR A 134 -22.34 11.29 3.96
CA TYR A 134 -21.33 10.86 4.93
C TYR A 134 -21.92 10.90 6.35
N PRO A 135 -22.74 9.92 6.74
CA PRO A 135 -23.36 9.92 8.06
C PRO A 135 -22.30 9.84 9.15
N LYS A 136 -22.63 10.42 10.31
CA LYS A 136 -21.85 10.23 11.52
C LYS A 136 -22.08 8.79 12.01
N PRO A 137 -21.00 8.01 12.31
CA PRO A 137 -21.14 6.69 12.88
C PRO A 137 -21.77 6.72 14.27
#